data_ae7caa8a5d414daa831a7a440b49bf5f
#
_entry.id   ae7caa8a5d414daa831a7a440b49bf5f
#
_cell.length_a   1.000
_cell.length_b   1.000
_cell.length_c   1.000
_cell.angle_alpha   90.00
_cell.angle_beta   90.00
_cell.angle_gamma   90.00
#
_symmetry.space_group_name_H-M   'P 1'
#
loop_
_entity.id
_entity.type
_entity.pdbx_description
1 polymer ?
#
loop_
_entity_poly.entity_id
_entity_poly.type
_entity_poly.pdbx_seq_one_letter_code
_entity_poly.pdbx_strand_id
1 'polypeptide(L)'
;RGLGDVYKRQMIFYEHKRVDGRAIDEIRPLSCEVGLLPRTHGSALFTRGQTQVMSIVTLGMKSEEQELDGIDTETAKRYMHQYNFPGYSVGEAKTSRGPGRREIGHGALAEKALVPVLPPVEEFPYAIRVVSEVLSSNGSTSQASICGSTLSLMAAGVPIKRPVAGISTGLVTNPEDENDYVM
;
A
#
# COMPACT_ATOMS: atom_id res chain seq x y z
N ARG A 1 -14.13 -22.48 -11.01
CA ARG A 1 -13.05 -22.42 -9.99
C ARG A 1 -12.23 -23.70 -10.15
N GLY A 2 -10.91 -23.56 -10.36
CA GLY A 2 -10.07 -24.72 -10.68
C GLY A 2 -9.72 -25.56 -9.43
N LEU A 3 -9.31 -26.79 -9.67
CA LEU A 3 -8.83 -27.72 -8.62
C LEU A 3 -7.75 -27.09 -7.71
N GLY A 4 -6.96 -26.16 -8.24
CA GLY A 4 -5.96 -25.43 -7.47
C GLY A 4 -6.51 -24.59 -6.32
N ASP A 5 -7.72 -24.01 -6.44
CA ASP A 5 -8.33 -23.24 -5.35
C ASP A 5 -8.86 -24.14 -4.24
N VAL A 6 -9.36 -25.33 -4.59
CA VAL A 6 -9.79 -26.34 -3.63
C VAL A 6 -8.60 -26.83 -2.83
N TYR A 7 -7.51 -27.17 -3.51
CA TYR A 7 -6.28 -27.65 -2.87
C TYR A 7 -5.68 -26.60 -1.90
N LYS A 8 -5.61 -25.33 -2.32
CA LYS A 8 -5.12 -24.23 -1.47
C LYS A 8 -5.93 -24.07 -0.18
N ARG A 9 -7.27 -24.16 -0.29
CA ARG A 9 -8.15 -24.09 0.88
C ARG A 9 -7.95 -25.27 1.81
N GLN A 10 -7.82 -26.48 1.27
CA GLN A 10 -7.57 -27.69 2.05
C GLN A 10 -6.24 -27.60 2.81
N MET A 11 -5.16 -27.17 2.17
CA MET A 11 -3.88 -26.96 2.84
C MET A 11 -3.97 -25.97 4.01
N ILE A 12 -4.63 -24.82 3.80
CA ILE A 12 -4.79 -23.82 4.86
C ILE A 12 -5.67 -24.35 5.97
N PHE A 13 -6.79 -24.96 5.64
CA PHE A 13 -7.81 -25.35 6.61
C PHE A 13 -7.42 -26.60 7.42
N TYR A 14 -6.93 -27.65 6.76
CA TYR A 14 -6.62 -28.93 7.42
C TYR A 14 -5.16 -29.08 7.82
N GLU A 15 -4.23 -28.56 7.03
CA GLU A 15 -2.79 -28.70 7.28
C GLU A 15 -2.19 -27.48 8.00
N HIS A 16 -2.95 -26.39 8.14
CA HIS A 16 -2.50 -25.11 8.69
C HIS A 16 -1.21 -24.58 8.04
N LYS A 17 -1.06 -24.83 6.74
CA LYS A 17 0.07 -24.39 5.92
C LYS A 17 -0.38 -23.57 4.73
N ARG A 18 0.43 -22.58 4.38
CA ARG A 18 0.26 -21.84 3.13
C ARG A 18 0.85 -22.63 1.96
N VAL A 19 0.40 -22.31 0.73
CA VAL A 19 0.82 -22.99 -0.51
C VAL A 19 2.33 -22.94 -0.76
N ASP A 20 3.00 -21.89 -0.25
CA ASP A 20 4.45 -21.72 -0.32
C ASP A 20 5.21 -22.33 0.87
N GLY A 21 4.54 -23.12 1.70
CA GLY A 21 5.12 -23.85 2.82
C GLY A 21 5.24 -23.08 4.13
N ARG A 22 4.91 -21.79 4.13
CA ARG A 22 4.93 -20.95 5.35
C ARG A 22 3.80 -21.35 6.33
N ALA A 23 4.02 -21.04 7.61
CA ALA A 23 2.96 -21.06 8.62
C ALA A 23 1.87 -20.01 8.31
N ILE A 24 0.71 -20.13 8.93
CA ILE A 24 -0.43 -19.24 8.65
C ILE A 24 -0.12 -17.78 9.04
N ASP A 25 0.55 -17.59 10.17
CA ASP A 25 0.95 -16.30 10.73
C ASP A 25 2.34 -15.80 10.27
N GLU A 26 3.05 -16.60 9.48
CA GLU A 26 4.38 -16.26 9.00
C GLU A 26 4.36 -15.18 7.93
N ILE A 27 5.09 -14.08 8.16
CA ILE A 27 5.30 -13.00 7.20
C ILE A 27 6.53 -13.31 6.35
N ARG A 28 6.47 -13.07 5.04
CA ARG A 28 7.63 -13.17 4.15
C ARG A 28 8.75 -12.24 4.61
N PRO A 29 10.03 -12.55 4.31
CA PRO A 29 11.16 -11.69 4.64
C PRO A 29 10.93 -10.24 4.19
N LEU A 30 11.22 -9.29 5.08
CA LEU A 30 11.08 -7.86 4.84
C LEU A 30 12.45 -7.24 4.58
N SER A 31 12.49 -6.31 3.63
CA SER A 31 13.63 -5.41 3.39
C SER A 31 13.10 -4.00 3.16
N CYS A 32 13.78 -3.02 3.73
CA CYS A 32 13.42 -1.61 3.62
C CYS A 32 14.68 -0.80 3.30
N GLU A 33 14.59 0.01 2.25
CA GLU A 33 15.66 0.92 1.84
C GLU A 33 15.09 2.33 1.72
N VAL A 34 15.84 3.33 2.16
CA VAL A 34 15.43 4.74 2.10
C VAL A 34 16.49 5.59 1.38
N GLY A 35 16.08 6.72 0.84
CA GLY A 35 17.01 7.65 0.20
C GLY A 35 17.55 7.17 -1.16
N LEU A 36 16.87 6.26 -1.84
CA LEU A 36 17.29 5.68 -3.12
C LEU A 36 17.36 6.71 -4.26
N LEU A 37 16.46 7.68 -4.25
CA LEU A 37 16.36 8.70 -5.29
C LEU A 37 16.90 10.03 -4.75
N PRO A 38 18.09 10.49 -5.18
CA PRO A 38 18.78 11.63 -4.56
C PRO A 38 18.15 12.99 -4.84
N ARG A 39 17.20 13.07 -5.80
CA ARG A 39 16.56 14.33 -6.21
C ARG A 39 15.11 14.46 -5.72
N THR A 40 14.62 13.52 -4.94
CA THR A 40 13.29 13.56 -4.33
C THR A 40 13.39 14.08 -2.89
N HIS A 41 12.31 14.59 -2.33
CA HIS A 41 12.29 15.00 -0.93
C HIS A 41 12.38 13.82 0.02
N GLY A 42 11.80 12.66 -0.37
CA GLY A 42 11.95 11.39 0.33
C GLY A 42 11.60 10.24 -0.59
N SER A 43 12.32 9.15 -0.46
CA SER A 43 12.04 7.91 -1.21
C SER A 43 12.32 6.69 -0.36
N ALA A 44 11.52 5.65 -0.56
CA ALA A 44 11.68 4.38 0.11
C ALA A 44 11.28 3.22 -0.79
N LEU A 45 12.02 2.14 -0.70
CA LEU A 45 11.71 0.85 -1.31
C LEU A 45 11.33 -0.13 -0.20
N PHE A 46 10.10 -0.60 -0.23
CA PHE A 46 9.61 -1.63 0.67
C PHE A 46 9.47 -2.95 -0.10
N THR A 47 10.14 -3.97 0.41
CA THR A 47 10.11 -5.32 -0.18
C THR A 47 9.61 -6.32 0.85
N ARG A 48 8.65 -7.17 0.45
CA ARG A 48 8.14 -8.29 1.23
C ARG A 48 8.11 -9.53 0.34
N GLY A 49 9.15 -10.35 0.45
CA GLY A 49 9.37 -11.46 -0.47
C GLY A 49 9.46 -10.95 -1.92
N GLN A 50 8.51 -11.34 -2.76
CA GLN A 50 8.44 -10.90 -4.17
C GLN A 50 7.64 -9.61 -4.39
N THR A 51 6.93 -9.11 -3.37
CA THR A 51 6.21 -7.83 -3.48
C THR A 51 7.16 -6.68 -3.20
N GLN A 52 7.25 -5.74 -4.15
CA GLN A 52 8.14 -4.60 -4.07
C GLN A 52 7.41 -3.33 -4.48
N VAL A 53 7.44 -2.31 -3.62
CA VAL A 53 6.80 -1.00 -3.85
C VAL A 53 7.79 0.10 -3.53
N MET A 54 7.96 1.02 -4.48
CA MET A 54 8.71 2.26 -4.29
C MET A 54 7.74 3.39 -3.99
N SER A 55 7.92 4.07 -2.85
CA SER A 55 7.14 5.24 -2.48
C SER A 55 8.01 6.49 -2.49
N ILE A 56 7.51 7.55 -3.13
CA ILE A 56 8.25 8.79 -3.38
C ILE A 56 7.42 9.95 -2.86
N VAL A 57 8.04 10.82 -2.05
CA VAL A 57 7.43 12.02 -1.48
C VAL A 57 7.89 13.26 -2.22
N THR A 58 6.93 14.10 -2.56
CA THR A 58 7.14 15.48 -3.01
C THR A 58 6.44 16.42 -2.04
N LEU A 59 7.18 17.41 -1.56
CA LEU A 59 6.66 18.50 -0.73
C LEU A 59 6.47 19.73 -1.60
N GLY A 60 5.33 20.38 -1.46
CA GLY A 60 4.96 21.55 -2.24
C GLY A 60 4.45 22.70 -1.38
N MET A 61 4.24 23.85 -2.00
CA MET A 61 3.63 25.00 -1.35
C MET A 61 2.12 24.80 -1.16
N LYS A 62 1.50 25.62 -0.33
CA LYS A 62 0.04 25.59 -0.10
C LYS A 62 -0.77 25.72 -1.39
N SER A 63 -0.29 26.48 -2.36
CA SER A 63 -0.93 26.63 -3.69
C SER A 63 -0.92 25.35 -4.54
N GLU A 64 -0.21 24.32 -4.12
CA GLU A 64 -0.14 23.02 -4.79
C GLU A 64 -1.03 21.97 -4.14
N GLU A 65 -1.85 22.39 -3.17
CA GLU A 65 -2.93 21.54 -2.64
C GLU A 65 -3.92 21.21 -3.76
N GLN A 66 -4.48 20.00 -3.71
CA GLN A 66 -5.49 19.59 -4.68
C GLN A 66 -6.81 20.31 -4.36
N GLU A 67 -7.31 21.14 -5.28
CA GLU A 67 -8.66 21.67 -5.20
C GLU A 67 -9.69 20.56 -5.42
N LEU A 68 -10.72 20.56 -4.58
CA LEU A 68 -11.83 19.60 -4.65
C LEU A 68 -13.06 20.34 -5.12
N ASP A 69 -13.52 20.01 -6.33
CA ASP A 69 -14.79 20.52 -6.89
C ASP A 69 -15.90 19.47 -6.65
N GLY A 70 -16.35 19.38 -5.40
CA GLY A 70 -17.35 18.44 -4.95
C GLY A 70 -18.45 19.11 -4.13
N ILE A 71 -19.44 18.33 -3.73
CA ILE A 71 -20.55 18.79 -2.85
C ILE A 71 -20.17 18.75 -1.36
N ASP A 72 -19.00 18.24 -1.03
CA ASP A 72 -18.51 18.17 0.34
C ASP A 72 -18.00 19.52 0.84
N THR A 73 -17.87 19.64 2.17
CA THR A 73 -17.39 20.86 2.82
C THR A 73 -15.88 21.07 2.66
N GLU A 74 -15.12 20.04 2.34
CA GLU A 74 -13.70 20.14 2.07
C GLU A 74 -13.47 20.64 0.65
N THR A 75 -12.79 21.78 0.52
CA THR A 75 -12.51 22.43 -0.76
C THR A 75 -11.07 22.21 -1.24
N ALA A 76 -10.18 21.76 -0.37
CA ALA A 76 -8.79 21.49 -0.70
C ALA A 76 -8.24 20.30 0.08
N LYS A 77 -7.31 19.61 -0.54
CA LYS A 77 -6.67 18.43 0.01
C LYS A 77 -5.15 18.61 0.03
N ARG A 78 -4.61 18.70 1.23
CA ARG A 78 -3.17 18.89 1.48
C ARG A 78 -2.34 17.64 1.25
N TYR A 79 -2.88 16.46 1.59
CA TYR A 79 -2.23 15.17 1.40
C TYR A 79 -2.85 14.42 0.25
N MET A 80 -2.03 14.05 -0.71
CA MET A 80 -2.43 13.32 -1.91
C MET A 80 -1.63 12.02 -1.98
N HIS A 81 -2.33 10.89 -2.15
CA HIS A 81 -1.68 9.61 -2.33
C HIS A 81 -2.06 9.02 -3.69
N GLN A 82 -1.07 8.87 -4.55
CA GLN A 82 -1.23 8.21 -5.85
C GLN A 82 -0.60 6.82 -5.79
N TYR A 83 -1.33 5.85 -6.32
CA TYR A 83 -0.90 4.46 -6.38
C TYR A 83 -0.94 3.98 -7.83
N ASN A 84 0.17 3.47 -8.32
CA ASN A 84 0.31 2.96 -9.67
C ASN A 84 0.60 1.46 -9.65
N PHE A 85 -0.18 0.71 -10.46
CA PHE A 85 -0.05 -0.74 -10.61
C PHE A 85 0.14 -1.08 -12.09
N PRO A 86 1.35 -0.87 -12.64
CA PRO A 86 1.64 -1.14 -14.04
C PRO A 86 1.64 -2.63 -14.36
N GLY A 87 1.36 -2.99 -15.61
CA GLY A 87 1.28 -4.38 -16.05
C GLY A 87 2.57 -5.17 -15.81
N TYR A 88 3.74 -4.53 -15.93
CA TYR A 88 5.02 -5.20 -15.70
C TYR A 88 5.17 -5.75 -14.27
N SER A 89 4.47 -5.18 -13.29
CA SER A 89 4.53 -5.64 -11.89
C SER A 89 4.01 -7.08 -11.71
N VAL A 90 3.22 -7.57 -12.66
CA VAL A 90 2.69 -8.93 -12.73
C VAL A 90 3.10 -9.66 -14.01
N GLY A 91 4.07 -9.12 -14.75
CA GLY A 91 4.57 -9.72 -15.99
C GLY A 91 3.62 -9.58 -17.20
N GLU A 92 2.68 -8.65 -17.16
CA GLU A 92 1.73 -8.40 -18.25
C GLU A 92 2.19 -7.28 -19.17
N ALA A 93 2.11 -7.49 -20.48
CA ALA A 93 2.23 -6.42 -21.48
C ALA A 93 0.86 -5.73 -21.62
N LYS A 94 0.71 -4.59 -20.93
CA LYS A 94 -0.56 -3.87 -20.83
C LYS A 94 -0.39 -2.42 -21.22
N THR A 95 -1.31 -1.90 -22.03
CA THR A 95 -1.37 -0.47 -22.34
C THR A 95 -1.84 0.31 -21.11
N SER A 96 -1.08 1.35 -20.73
CA SER A 96 -1.49 2.28 -19.68
C SER A 96 -2.51 3.28 -20.25
N ARG A 97 -3.72 3.28 -19.69
CA ARG A 97 -4.82 4.20 -20.06
C ARG A 97 -5.23 5.13 -18.89
N GLY A 98 -4.30 5.41 -17.98
CA GLY A 98 -4.58 6.14 -16.75
C GLY A 98 -5.01 5.21 -15.59
N PRO A 99 -5.26 5.77 -14.40
CA PRO A 99 -5.58 5.00 -13.20
C PRO A 99 -6.95 4.35 -13.31
N GLY A 100 -7.02 3.06 -13.06
CA GLY A 100 -8.26 2.29 -12.96
C GLY A 100 -8.87 2.40 -11.55
N ARG A 101 -10.06 1.82 -11.37
CA ARG A 101 -10.76 1.80 -10.06
C ARG A 101 -9.94 1.15 -8.96
N ARG A 102 -9.11 0.17 -9.31
CA ARG A 102 -8.21 -0.52 -8.38
C ARG A 102 -7.14 0.44 -7.84
N GLU A 103 -6.47 1.17 -8.73
CA GLU A 103 -5.45 2.14 -8.34
C GLU A 103 -6.03 3.25 -7.47
N ILE A 104 -7.21 3.76 -7.83
CA ILE A 104 -7.91 4.79 -7.05
C ILE A 104 -8.26 4.26 -5.65
N GLY A 105 -8.84 3.06 -5.55
CA GLY A 105 -9.22 2.46 -4.27
C GLY A 105 -8.03 2.15 -3.37
N HIS A 106 -6.92 1.66 -3.94
CA HIS A 106 -5.70 1.37 -3.18
C HIS A 106 -4.99 2.65 -2.72
N GLY A 107 -4.98 3.70 -3.56
CA GLY A 107 -4.48 5.01 -3.18
C GLY A 107 -5.30 5.62 -2.03
N ALA A 108 -6.61 5.56 -2.12
CA ALA A 108 -7.52 6.04 -1.07
C ALA A 108 -7.36 5.27 0.26
N LEU A 109 -7.09 3.95 0.19
CA LEU A 109 -6.80 3.15 1.38
C LEU A 109 -5.52 3.63 2.08
N ALA A 110 -4.45 3.82 1.33
CA ALA A 110 -3.18 4.29 1.87
C ALA A 110 -3.31 5.72 2.43
N GLU A 111 -4.06 6.58 1.76
CA GLU A 111 -4.35 7.93 2.22
C GLU A 111 -5.07 7.94 3.56
N LYS A 112 -6.17 7.18 3.67
CA LYS A 112 -6.94 7.07 4.93
C LYS A 112 -6.10 6.52 6.08
N ALA A 113 -5.13 5.66 5.80
CA ALA A 113 -4.23 5.13 6.81
C ALA A 113 -3.22 6.17 7.33
N LEU A 114 -2.77 7.08 6.47
CA LEU A 114 -1.68 8.02 6.78
C LEU A 114 -2.18 9.40 7.26
N VAL A 115 -3.31 9.88 6.75
CA VAL A 115 -3.86 11.21 7.14
C VAL A 115 -3.94 11.41 8.66
N PRO A 116 -4.39 10.46 9.50
CA PRO A 116 -4.50 10.66 10.94
C PRO A 116 -3.15 10.89 11.66
N VAL A 117 -2.05 10.47 11.06
CA VAL A 117 -0.71 10.59 11.66
C VAL A 117 0.11 11.74 11.11
N LEU A 118 -0.41 12.46 10.12
CA LEU A 118 0.27 13.63 9.58
C LEU A 118 0.30 14.78 10.61
N PRO A 119 1.33 15.63 10.58
CA PRO A 119 1.40 16.82 11.40
C PRO A 119 0.32 17.83 11.00
N PRO A 120 -0.14 18.69 11.91
CA PRO A 120 -1.02 19.81 11.57
C PRO A 120 -0.33 20.82 10.65
N VAL A 121 -1.12 21.68 9.98
CA VAL A 121 -0.60 22.67 9.02
C VAL A 121 0.33 23.67 9.69
N GLU A 122 0.05 24.04 10.94
CA GLU A 122 0.82 25.00 11.73
C GLU A 122 2.24 24.51 12.03
N GLU A 123 2.41 23.20 12.17
CA GLU A 123 3.70 22.56 12.43
C GLU A 123 4.46 22.23 11.14
N PHE A 124 3.72 21.86 10.08
CA PHE A 124 4.32 21.46 8.81
C PHE A 124 3.49 22.01 7.64
N PRO A 125 3.74 23.27 7.20
CA PRO A 125 2.88 24.01 6.26
C PRO A 125 3.14 23.67 4.78
N TYR A 126 3.32 22.38 4.46
CA TYR A 126 3.56 21.91 3.10
C TYR A 126 2.41 21.05 2.59
N ALA A 127 2.07 21.18 1.31
CA ALA A 127 1.33 20.16 0.59
C ALA A 127 2.23 18.92 0.44
N ILE A 128 1.66 17.74 0.64
CA ILE A 128 2.38 16.47 0.63
C ILE A 128 1.79 15.57 -0.45
N ARG A 129 2.58 15.20 -1.43
CA ARG A 129 2.21 14.23 -2.45
C ARG A 129 3.07 12.98 -2.32
N VAL A 130 2.43 11.84 -2.17
CA VAL A 130 3.09 10.53 -2.19
C VAL A 130 2.68 9.78 -3.46
N VAL A 131 3.65 9.25 -4.17
CA VAL A 131 3.44 8.36 -5.30
C VAL A 131 4.02 7.00 -4.95
N SER A 132 3.19 5.96 -4.97
CA SER A 132 3.61 4.57 -4.74
C SER A 132 3.57 3.79 -6.04
N GLU A 133 4.74 3.39 -6.52
CA GLU A 133 4.93 2.58 -7.73
C GLU A 133 5.13 1.11 -7.34
N VAL A 134 4.25 0.24 -7.84
CA VAL A 134 4.40 -1.20 -7.65
C VAL A 134 5.38 -1.74 -8.69
N LEU A 135 6.55 -2.16 -8.24
CA LEU A 135 7.60 -2.70 -9.12
C LEU A 135 7.41 -4.20 -9.36
N SER A 136 6.99 -4.93 -8.33
CA SER A 136 6.67 -6.36 -8.42
C SER A 136 5.55 -6.71 -7.46
N SER A 137 4.67 -7.63 -7.82
CA SER A 137 3.50 -7.99 -7.03
C SER A 137 3.38 -9.51 -6.84
N ASN A 138 3.32 -9.90 -5.57
CA ASN A 138 2.84 -11.21 -5.13
C ASN A 138 1.79 -11.01 -4.02
N GLY A 139 0.82 -10.14 -4.27
CA GLY A 139 -0.27 -9.79 -3.37
C GLY A 139 0.05 -8.71 -2.33
N SER A 140 -0.99 -8.13 -1.76
CA SER A 140 -0.96 -7.12 -0.69
C SER A 140 -0.07 -5.90 -0.97
N THR A 141 -0.11 -5.40 -2.19
CA THR A 141 0.68 -4.26 -2.65
C THR A 141 0.19 -2.93 -2.07
N SER A 142 -1.10 -2.79 -1.77
CA SER A 142 -1.64 -1.61 -1.08
C SER A 142 -1.12 -1.48 0.35
N GLN A 143 -1.00 -2.61 1.07
CA GLN A 143 -0.38 -2.62 2.40
C GLN A 143 1.13 -2.31 2.32
N ALA A 144 1.80 -2.82 1.30
CA ALA A 144 3.19 -2.48 1.02
C ALA A 144 3.36 -0.98 0.70
N SER A 145 2.41 -0.36 -0.01
CA SER A 145 2.43 1.08 -0.28
C SER A 145 2.28 1.92 1.00
N ILE A 146 1.48 1.48 1.98
CA ILE A 146 1.37 2.14 3.29
C ILE A 146 2.71 2.09 4.02
N CYS A 147 3.35 0.93 4.06
CA CYS A 147 4.67 0.76 4.68
C CYS A 147 5.74 1.62 4.00
N GLY A 148 5.82 1.56 2.67
CA GLY A 148 6.76 2.37 1.89
C GLY A 148 6.51 3.86 2.04
N SER A 149 5.26 4.29 2.12
CA SER A 149 4.91 5.71 2.30
C SER A 149 5.27 6.22 3.69
N THR A 150 5.08 5.42 4.74
CA THR A 150 5.58 5.76 6.08
C THR A 150 7.08 6.01 6.06
N LEU A 151 7.84 5.09 5.46
CA LEU A 151 9.30 5.21 5.36
C LEU A 151 9.73 6.44 4.54
N SER A 152 9.07 6.69 3.41
CA SER A 152 9.40 7.82 2.54
C SER A 152 9.01 9.17 3.16
N LEU A 153 7.91 9.25 3.93
CA LEU A 153 7.54 10.45 4.70
C LEU A 153 8.58 10.75 5.79
N MET A 154 9.02 9.74 6.52
CA MET A 154 10.08 9.87 7.52
C MET A 154 11.40 10.29 6.87
N ALA A 155 11.76 9.71 5.72
CA ALA A 155 12.96 10.08 4.95
C ALA A 155 12.89 11.52 4.41
N ALA A 156 11.68 12.04 4.13
CA ALA A 156 11.45 13.42 3.73
C ALA A 156 11.47 14.41 4.91
N GLY A 157 11.64 13.95 6.15
CA GLY A 157 11.62 14.78 7.34
C GLY A 157 10.22 15.25 7.76
N VAL A 158 9.16 14.61 7.28
CA VAL A 158 7.78 14.88 7.73
C VAL A 158 7.61 14.36 9.16
N PRO A 159 7.29 15.21 10.15
CA PRO A 159 7.15 14.80 11.55
C PRO A 159 5.82 14.07 11.80
N ILE A 160 5.70 12.86 11.26
CA ILE A 160 4.50 12.03 11.48
C ILE A 160 4.41 11.64 12.96
N LYS A 161 3.21 11.63 13.50
CA LYS A 161 2.96 11.33 14.93
C LYS A 161 3.38 9.91 15.32
N ARG A 162 3.19 8.95 14.41
CA ARG A 162 3.53 7.52 14.61
C ARG A 162 3.76 6.85 13.26
N PRO A 163 4.64 5.84 13.15
CA PRO A 163 4.74 5.03 11.96
C PRO A 163 3.45 4.21 11.77
N VAL A 164 3.05 4.05 10.51
CA VAL A 164 1.90 3.22 10.11
C VAL A 164 2.40 2.08 9.24
N ALA A 165 1.94 0.89 9.53
CA ALA A 165 2.20 -0.29 8.71
C ALA A 165 0.88 -0.91 8.24
N GLY A 166 0.91 -1.52 7.07
CA GLY A 166 -0.22 -2.26 6.51
C GLY A 166 0.05 -3.76 6.49
N ILE A 167 -0.92 -4.55 6.93
CA ILE A 167 -0.94 -5.99 6.81
C ILE A 167 -2.31 -6.44 6.27
N SER A 168 -2.34 -7.53 5.51
CA SER A 168 -3.58 -8.17 5.09
C SER A 168 -3.75 -9.49 5.80
N THR A 169 -4.96 -9.77 6.23
CA THR A 169 -5.39 -11.06 6.76
C THR A 169 -6.31 -11.73 5.75
N GLY A 170 -6.31 -13.06 5.74
CA GLY A 170 -7.20 -13.87 4.93
C GLY A 170 -8.11 -14.71 5.82
N LEU A 171 -9.33 -14.97 5.36
CA LEU A 171 -10.29 -15.83 6.02
C LEU A 171 -10.59 -17.02 5.11
N VAL A 172 -10.44 -18.22 5.63
CA VAL A 172 -10.84 -19.46 4.97
C VAL A 172 -11.90 -20.14 5.82
N THR A 173 -13.11 -20.23 5.30
CA THR A 173 -14.26 -20.87 5.97
C THR A 173 -14.44 -22.30 5.49
N ASN A 174 -14.96 -23.14 6.37
CA ASN A 174 -15.47 -24.46 6.01
C ASN A 174 -16.74 -24.31 5.16
N PRO A 175 -16.84 -24.96 3.99
CA PRO A 175 -18.07 -24.91 3.17
C PRO A 175 -19.31 -25.52 3.84
N GLU A 176 -19.12 -26.39 4.82
CA GLU A 176 -20.20 -27.12 5.50
C GLU A 176 -20.61 -26.44 6.82
N ASP A 177 -19.74 -25.61 7.41
CA ASP A 177 -20.01 -24.87 8.64
C ASP A 177 -19.31 -23.50 8.60
N GLU A 178 -20.09 -22.44 8.46
CA GLU A 178 -19.56 -21.06 8.40
C GLU A 178 -18.90 -20.58 9.72
N ASN A 179 -19.18 -21.25 10.84
CA ASN A 179 -18.57 -20.93 12.13
C ASN A 179 -17.18 -21.58 12.31
N ASP A 180 -16.84 -22.51 11.44
CA ASP A 180 -15.55 -23.19 11.42
C ASP A 180 -14.64 -22.50 10.36
N TYR A 181 -13.64 -21.77 10.84
CA TYR A 181 -12.77 -20.95 9.99
C TYR A 181 -11.34 -20.86 10.48
N VAL A 182 -10.44 -20.57 9.56
CA VAL A 182 -9.01 -20.24 9.80
C VAL A 182 -8.75 -18.83 9.32
N MET A 183 -8.12 -17.98 10.19
CA MET A 183 -7.76 -16.61 9.90
C MET A 183 -6.24 -16.41 10.02
#